data_fe2119038c0dcbb67306a058b26742f7
#
_entry.id   fe2119038c0dcbb67306a058b26742f7
#
_cell.length_a   1.000
_cell.length_b   1.000
_cell.length_c   1.000
_cell.angle_alpha   90.00
_cell.angle_beta   90.00
_cell.angle_gamma   90.00
#
_symmetry.space_group_name_H-M   'P 1'
#
loop_
_entity.id
_entity.type
_entity.pdbx_description
1 polymer ?
#
loop_
_entity_poly.entity_id
_entity_poly.type
_entity_poly.pdbx_seq_one_letter_code
_entity_poly.pdbx_strand_id
1 'polypeptide(L)'
;MGGLWLPDDETGDCYLFCQQLTELAKQQGVRFHFDCHIQQLVCEGKKIIGVQTDLGLLKADAYVVALGSYSTSLLKPLGIEIPVYPVKGYSLTLPIIDEKFAPQSTVMDETYKVALTRFSDRIRVAGTAELAGFDPAIPEARKATIEMVARDLFPHGGDFAKGQFWTGFRPMTPDGTPIIGATPYTNLYTNTGHGTLGWTMACGSASILADVLTHGESPLSRLGLDLFRYPKAS
;
A
#
# COMPACT_ATOMS: atom_id res chain seq x y z
N MET A 1 -27.32 1.94 20.70
CA MET A 1 -26.15 1.49 19.96
C MET A 1 -24.98 1.50 20.92
N GLY A 2 -24.06 0.54 20.82
CA GLY A 2 -22.84 0.45 21.61
C GLY A 2 -21.62 0.37 20.70
N GLY A 3 -20.44 0.55 21.27
CA GLY A 3 -19.16 0.45 20.56
C GLY A 3 -18.11 -0.21 21.44
N LEU A 4 -17.07 -0.75 20.79
CA LEU A 4 -15.88 -1.23 21.45
C LEU A 4 -14.83 -0.12 21.38
N TRP A 5 -14.27 0.24 22.54
CA TRP A 5 -13.17 1.20 22.65
C TRP A 5 -11.84 0.46 22.75
N LEU A 6 -10.88 0.84 21.92
CA LEU A 6 -9.52 0.29 21.86
C LEU A 6 -8.54 1.40 22.23
N PRO A 7 -8.20 1.57 23.52
CA PRO A 7 -7.44 2.74 24.00
C PRO A 7 -6.00 2.79 23.51
N ASP A 8 -5.43 1.64 23.15
CA ASP A 8 -4.03 1.51 22.74
C ASP A 8 -3.86 1.57 21.22
N ASP A 9 -4.96 1.69 20.46
CA ASP A 9 -4.88 1.84 19.01
C ASP A 9 -4.47 3.27 18.63
N GLU A 10 -3.55 3.34 17.66
CA GLU A 10 -3.00 4.59 17.18
C GLU A 10 -3.37 4.85 15.70
N THR A 11 -3.41 6.11 15.34
CA THR A 11 -3.71 6.55 13.98
C THR A 11 -2.57 7.39 13.42
N GLY A 12 -2.16 7.08 12.19
CA GLY A 12 -1.13 7.84 11.49
C GLY A 12 -1.53 8.24 10.07
N ASP A 13 -1.08 9.42 9.65
CA ASP A 13 -1.19 9.88 8.27
C ASP A 13 -0.06 9.29 7.43
N CYS A 14 -0.33 8.19 6.72
CA CYS A 14 0.67 7.50 5.91
C CYS A 14 1.20 8.37 4.75
N TYR A 15 0.41 9.29 4.21
CA TYR A 15 0.86 10.20 3.16
C TYR A 15 1.90 11.18 3.69
N LEU A 16 1.60 11.83 4.81
CA LEU A 16 2.54 12.74 5.48
C LEU A 16 3.81 12.00 5.93
N PHE A 17 3.66 10.79 6.47
CA PHE A 17 4.80 9.94 6.84
C PHE A 17 5.72 9.67 5.65
N CYS A 18 5.17 9.26 4.49
CA CYS A 18 5.97 9.01 3.29
C CYS A 18 6.70 10.28 2.80
N GLN A 19 6.05 11.45 2.88
CA GLN A 19 6.69 12.71 2.52
C GLN A 19 7.88 13.02 3.44
N GLN A 20 7.68 12.93 4.77
CA GLN A 20 8.74 13.20 5.73
C GLN A 20 9.89 12.19 5.62
N LEU A 21 9.56 10.90 5.45
CA LEU A 21 10.57 9.86 5.24
C LEU A 21 11.36 10.08 3.95
N THR A 22 10.73 10.57 2.89
CA THR A 22 11.42 10.92 1.64
C THR A 22 12.47 12.01 1.87
N GLU A 23 12.13 13.05 2.62
CA GLU A 23 13.07 14.13 2.93
C GLU A 23 14.23 13.65 3.82
N LEU A 24 13.96 12.83 4.82
CA LEU A 24 15.01 12.21 5.63
C LEU A 24 15.93 11.31 4.79
N ALA A 25 15.36 10.50 3.90
CA ALA A 25 16.13 9.62 3.03
C ALA A 25 17.02 10.41 2.07
N LYS A 26 16.52 11.52 1.50
CA LYS A 26 17.36 12.43 0.68
C LYS A 26 18.55 12.97 1.46
N GLN A 27 18.37 13.35 2.73
CA GLN A 27 19.46 13.83 3.59
C GLN A 27 20.50 12.74 3.84
N GLN A 28 20.12 11.45 3.77
CA GLN A 28 21.02 10.29 3.84
C GLN A 28 21.61 9.88 2.49
N GLY A 29 21.40 10.67 1.44
CA GLY A 29 21.97 10.44 0.11
C GLY A 29 21.12 9.55 -0.80
N VAL A 30 19.91 9.17 -0.43
CA VAL A 30 18.99 8.42 -1.31
C VAL A 30 18.52 9.33 -2.44
N ARG A 31 18.65 8.84 -3.68
CA ARG A 31 18.18 9.54 -4.87
C ARG A 31 16.80 9.04 -5.28
N PHE A 32 15.88 9.96 -5.49
CA PHE A 32 14.53 9.69 -5.95
C PHE A 32 14.36 10.15 -7.40
N HIS A 33 13.78 9.31 -8.22
CA HIS A 33 13.37 9.62 -9.58
C HIS A 33 11.83 9.54 -9.64
N PHE A 34 11.18 10.68 -9.34
CA PHE A 34 9.74 10.81 -9.48
C PHE A 34 9.37 10.97 -10.96
N ASP A 35 8.13 10.67 -11.30
CA ASP A 35 7.61 10.74 -12.68
C ASP A 35 8.46 9.91 -13.68
N CYS A 36 9.11 8.86 -13.19
CA CYS A 36 9.94 7.96 -13.96
C CYS A 36 9.20 6.65 -14.21
N HIS A 37 8.84 6.40 -15.47
CA HIS A 37 8.11 5.20 -15.83
C HIS A 37 9.04 3.99 -16.00
N ILE A 38 8.83 2.96 -15.18
CA ILE A 38 9.54 1.69 -15.28
C ILE A 38 8.88 0.83 -16.35
N GLN A 39 9.63 0.49 -17.40
CA GLN A 39 9.16 -0.31 -18.53
C GLN A 39 9.38 -1.79 -18.30
N GLN A 40 10.61 -2.19 -17.92
CA GLN A 40 10.96 -3.58 -17.69
C GLN A 40 12.25 -3.74 -16.88
N LEU A 41 12.45 -4.93 -16.34
CA LEU A 41 13.71 -5.40 -15.80
C LEU A 41 14.49 -6.11 -16.91
N VAL A 42 15.74 -5.69 -17.16
CA VAL A 42 16.62 -6.29 -18.15
C VAL A 42 17.52 -7.31 -17.46
N CYS A 43 17.60 -8.52 -17.98
CA CYS A 43 18.37 -9.60 -17.36
C CYS A 43 19.32 -10.28 -18.34
N GLU A 44 20.41 -10.84 -17.82
CA GLU A 44 21.29 -11.80 -18.47
C GLU A 44 21.33 -13.07 -17.61
N GLY A 45 20.83 -14.17 -18.16
CA GLY A 45 20.66 -15.42 -17.42
C GLY A 45 19.77 -15.20 -16.17
N LYS A 46 20.29 -15.46 -14.99
CA LYS A 46 19.60 -15.27 -13.69
C LYS A 46 20.04 -14.02 -12.93
N LYS A 47 20.53 -12.99 -13.62
CA LYS A 47 20.97 -11.74 -13.02
C LYS A 47 20.30 -10.56 -13.71
N ILE A 48 19.76 -9.62 -12.92
CA ILE A 48 19.27 -8.34 -13.44
C ILE A 48 20.49 -7.45 -13.71
N ILE A 49 20.54 -6.85 -14.90
CA ILE A 49 21.61 -5.95 -15.35
C ILE A 49 21.17 -4.49 -15.44
N GLY A 50 19.87 -4.24 -15.28
CA GLY A 50 19.31 -2.88 -15.26
C GLY A 50 17.81 -2.84 -15.23
N VAL A 51 17.29 -1.66 -14.93
CA VAL A 51 15.89 -1.29 -15.04
C VAL A 51 15.75 -0.33 -16.22
N GLN A 52 15.01 -0.74 -17.25
CA GLN A 52 14.69 0.13 -18.38
C GLN A 52 13.56 1.09 -17.98
N THR A 53 13.84 2.36 -18.16
CA THR A 53 12.90 3.45 -17.85
C THR A 53 12.78 4.42 -19.02
N ASP A 54 11.88 5.37 -18.97
CA ASP A 54 11.79 6.51 -19.90
C ASP A 54 13.00 7.46 -19.81
N LEU A 55 13.74 7.41 -18.69
CA LEU A 55 15.01 8.12 -18.50
C LEU A 55 16.24 7.33 -18.97
N GLY A 56 16.04 6.11 -19.53
CA GLY A 56 17.09 5.20 -19.95
C GLY A 56 17.29 4.00 -19.03
N LEU A 57 18.42 3.29 -19.21
CA LEU A 57 18.77 2.11 -18.41
C LEU A 57 19.47 2.50 -17.10
N LEU A 58 18.80 2.26 -15.98
CA LEU A 58 19.36 2.44 -14.64
C LEU A 58 20.00 1.15 -14.15
N LYS A 59 21.25 1.23 -13.68
CA LYS A 59 22.02 0.07 -13.20
C LYS A 59 22.28 0.17 -11.70
N ALA A 60 22.27 -0.99 -11.03
CA ALA A 60 22.58 -1.15 -9.61
C ALA A 60 23.13 -2.56 -9.35
N ASP A 61 23.66 -2.79 -8.15
CA ASP A 61 24.13 -4.10 -7.72
C ASP A 61 22.98 -5.03 -7.31
N ALA A 62 21.94 -4.47 -6.71
CA ALA A 62 20.73 -5.17 -6.31
C ALA A 62 19.47 -4.36 -6.65
N TYR A 63 18.37 -5.07 -6.86
CA TYR A 63 17.08 -4.50 -7.26
C TYR A 63 15.98 -4.99 -6.34
N VAL A 64 15.08 -4.10 -5.95
CA VAL A 64 13.91 -4.42 -5.13
C VAL A 64 12.65 -4.01 -5.86
N VAL A 65 11.73 -4.94 -6.03
CA VAL A 65 10.38 -4.67 -6.53
C VAL A 65 9.45 -4.45 -5.36
N ALA A 66 9.04 -3.19 -5.16
CA ALA A 66 8.15 -2.75 -4.07
C ALA A 66 6.94 -1.96 -4.61
N LEU A 67 6.39 -2.41 -5.76
CA LEU A 67 5.36 -1.69 -6.54
C LEU A 67 3.92 -2.06 -6.12
N GLY A 68 3.72 -2.72 -4.97
CA GLY A 68 2.40 -3.13 -4.53
C GLY A 68 1.69 -3.98 -5.60
N SER A 69 0.47 -3.61 -5.97
CA SER A 69 -0.32 -4.33 -6.97
C SER A 69 0.34 -4.40 -8.35
N TYR A 70 1.20 -3.45 -8.70
CA TYR A 70 1.90 -3.42 -9.99
C TYR A 70 3.13 -4.34 -10.04
N SER A 71 3.55 -4.92 -8.93
CA SER A 71 4.69 -5.85 -8.88
C SER A 71 4.48 -7.07 -9.77
N THR A 72 3.25 -7.57 -9.87
CA THR A 72 2.89 -8.74 -10.68
C THR A 72 3.22 -8.52 -12.16
N SER A 73 2.83 -7.37 -12.72
CA SER A 73 3.05 -7.07 -14.14
C SER A 73 4.54 -6.91 -14.47
N LEU A 74 5.33 -6.33 -13.56
CA LEU A 74 6.76 -6.14 -13.76
C LEU A 74 7.55 -7.46 -13.64
N LEU A 75 7.11 -8.39 -12.79
CA LEU A 75 7.79 -9.66 -12.55
C LEU A 75 7.41 -10.77 -13.56
N LYS A 76 6.20 -10.72 -14.10
CA LYS A 76 5.68 -11.74 -15.02
C LYS A 76 6.58 -12.01 -16.25
N PRO A 77 7.15 -11.01 -16.95
CA PRO A 77 8.06 -11.24 -18.08
C PRO A 77 9.33 -12.02 -17.71
N LEU A 78 9.72 -12.01 -16.43
CA LEU A 78 10.85 -12.78 -15.91
C LEU A 78 10.49 -14.23 -15.52
N GLY A 79 9.24 -14.65 -15.75
CA GLY A 79 8.74 -15.96 -15.33
C GLY A 79 8.53 -16.06 -13.81
N ILE A 80 8.40 -14.92 -13.12
CA ILE A 80 8.07 -14.86 -11.69
C ILE A 80 6.58 -14.52 -11.55
N GLU A 81 5.81 -15.49 -11.13
CA GLU A 81 4.39 -15.32 -10.85
C GLU A 81 4.16 -15.19 -9.36
N ILE A 82 3.53 -14.10 -8.95
CA ILE A 82 3.12 -13.84 -7.56
C ILE A 82 1.61 -13.60 -7.51
N PRO A 83 0.89 -14.18 -6.55
CA PRO A 83 -0.56 -14.06 -6.47
C PRO A 83 -0.99 -12.76 -5.77
N VAL A 84 -0.51 -11.62 -6.24
CA VAL A 84 -0.90 -10.30 -5.73
C VAL A 84 -2.01 -9.74 -6.60
N TYR A 85 -3.20 -9.57 -6.02
CA TYR A 85 -4.37 -9.05 -6.70
C TYR A 85 -4.69 -7.60 -6.27
N PRO A 86 -5.04 -6.70 -7.22
CA PRO A 86 -5.42 -5.33 -6.92
C PRO A 86 -6.85 -5.25 -6.38
N VAL A 87 -7.01 -5.34 -5.06
CA VAL A 87 -8.34 -5.12 -4.44
C VAL A 87 -8.60 -3.63 -4.30
N LYS A 88 -9.55 -3.14 -5.07
CA LYS A 88 -9.91 -1.73 -5.13
C LYS A 88 -10.62 -1.28 -3.87
N GLY A 89 -10.20 -0.16 -3.32
CA GLY A 89 -10.83 0.50 -2.18
C GLY A 89 -11.11 1.96 -2.49
N TYR A 90 -12.05 2.53 -1.75
CA TYR A 90 -12.52 3.89 -1.96
C TYR A 90 -12.33 4.74 -0.71
N SER A 91 -12.19 6.04 -0.90
CA SER A 91 -12.19 6.99 0.19
C SER A 91 -12.76 8.33 -0.22
N LEU A 92 -13.29 9.04 0.77
CA LEU A 92 -13.78 10.40 0.71
C LEU A 92 -12.98 11.23 1.70
N THR A 93 -12.43 12.35 1.27
CA THR A 93 -11.76 13.32 2.16
C THR A 93 -12.62 14.57 2.26
N LEU A 94 -12.97 14.96 3.48
CA LEU A 94 -13.80 16.11 3.79
C LEU A 94 -12.98 17.14 4.57
N PRO A 95 -12.92 18.41 4.17
CA PRO A 95 -12.44 19.48 5.07
C PRO A 95 -13.33 19.56 6.32
N ILE A 96 -12.73 19.73 7.49
CA ILE A 96 -13.49 19.95 8.74
C ILE A 96 -14.06 21.37 8.73
N ILE A 97 -15.34 21.49 9.05
CA ILE A 97 -16.03 22.79 9.20
C ILE A 97 -16.39 23.11 10.65
N ASP A 98 -16.57 22.09 11.48
CA ASP A 98 -16.76 22.24 12.92
C ASP A 98 -16.07 21.11 13.68
N GLU A 99 -15.04 21.45 14.42
CA GLU A 99 -14.23 20.49 15.18
C GLU A 99 -15.01 19.74 16.25
N LYS A 100 -16.06 20.34 16.80
CA LYS A 100 -16.90 19.74 17.84
C LYS A 100 -17.71 18.56 17.31
N PHE A 101 -18.02 18.58 16.02
CA PHE A 101 -18.79 17.54 15.33
C PHE A 101 -17.94 16.62 14.49
N ALA A 102 -16.61 16.81 14.47
CA ALA A 102 -15.68 15.92 13.81
C ALA A 102 -15.27 14.75 14.72
N PRO A 103 -14.84 13.59 14.16
CA PRO A 103 -14.34 12.49 14.98
C PRO A 103 -13.12 12.93 15.79
N GLN A 104 -13.01 12.44 17.03
CA GLN A 104 -11.85 12.68 17.91
C GLN A 104 -10.82 11.54 17.79
N SER A 105 -11.25 10.36 17.37
CA SER A 105 -10.44 9.17 17.11
C SER A 105 -10.90 8.53 15.81
N THR A 106 -10.26 7.44 15.39
CA THR A 106 -10.80 6.62 14.31
C THR A 106 -12.05 5.88 14.79
N VAL A 107 -13.12 5.98 14.00
CA VAL A 107 -14.38 5.26 14.22
C VAL A 107 -14.56 4.29 13.05
N MET A 108 -14.79 3.01 13.37
CA MET A 108 -15.10 1.98 12.37
C MET A 108 -16.59 1.64 12.42
N ASP A 109 -17.28 1.87 11.32
CA ASP A 109 -18.62 1.31 11.11
C ASP A 109 -18.49 -0.15 10.65
N GLU A 110 -18.90 -1.07 11.51
CA GLU A 110 -18.78 -2.51 11.25
C GLU A 110 -19.83 -3.02 10.26
N THR A 111 -20.93 -2.30 10.07
CA THR A 111 -22.00 -2.68 9.14
C THR A 111 -21.54 -2.54 7.69
N TYR A 112 -20.93 -1.40 7.36
CA TYR A 112 -20.49 -1.10 6.00
C TYR A 112 -18.97 -1.24 5.81
N LYS A 113 -18.22 -1.58 6.90
CA LYS A 113 -16.76 -1.67 6.88
C LYS A 113 -16.11 -0.38 6.38
N VAL A 114 -16.55 0.74 6.97
CA VAL A 114 -16.07 2.08 6.66
C VAL A 114 -15.44 2.71 7.90
N ALA A 115 -14.20 3.15 7.76
CA ALA A 115 -13.47 3.86 8.82
C ALA A 115 -13.52 5.37 8.58
N LEU A 116 -13.77 6.13 9.63
CA LEU A 116 -13.72 7.59 9.65
C LEU A 116 -12.58 8.02 10.58
N THR A 117 -11.61 8.72 10.03
CA THR A 117 -10.41 9.15 10.77
C THR A 117 -10.19 10.64 10.59
N ARG A 118 -9.89 11.34 11.69
CA ARG A 118 -9.47 12.73 11.63
C ARG A 118 -7.96 12.83 11.40
N PHE A 119 -7.56 13.62 10.40
CA PHE A 119 -6.19 14.05 10.15
C PHE A 119 -6.11 15.57 10.16
N SER A 120 -5.69 16.15 11.27
CA SER A 120 -5.62 17.61 11.46
C SER A 120 -6.92 18.33 11.09
N ASP A 121 -6.98 18.91 9.91
CA ASP A 121 -8.06 19.75 9.36
C ASP A 121 -9.06 19.00 8.47
N ARG A 122 -8.91 17.67 8.34
CA ARG A 122 -9.75 16.85 7.44
C ARG A 122 -10.21 15.55 8.07
N ILE A 123 -11.35 15.07 7.59
CA ILE A 123 -11.88 13.74 7.88
C ILE A 123 -11.61 12.86 6.67
N ARG A 124 -10.94 11.73 6.87
CA ARG A 124 -10.80 10.68 5.87
C ARG A 124 -11.80 9.57 6.14
N VAL A 125 -12.70 9.36 5.21
CA VAL A 125 -13.68 8.26 5.24
C VAL A 125 -13.21 7.23 4.23
N ALA A 126 -12.87 6.02 4.66
CA ALA A 126 -12.31 5.00 3.79
C ALA A 126 -12.91 3.63 4.09
N GLY A 127 -13.18 2.86 3.06
CA GLY A 127 -13.74 1.53 3.27
C GLY A 127 -13.97 0.80 1.97
N THR A 128 -14.76 -0.23 2.09
CA THR A 128 -15.20 -1.13 1.02
C THR A 128 -14.05 -1.85 0.30
N ALA A 129 -14.38 -2.91 -0.40
CA ALA A 129 -13.46 -3.69 -1.22
C ALA A 129 -14.19 -4.16 -2.48
N GLU A 130 -13.50 -4.10 -3.62
CA GLU A 130 -14.06 -4.53 -4.90
C GLU A 130 -13.02 -5.27 -5.73
N LEU A 131 -13.44 -6.37 -6.35
CA LEU A 131 -12.63 -7.16 -7.28
C LEU A 131 -12.91 -6.63 -8.70
N ALA A 132 -12.20 -5.58 -9.10
CA ALA A 132 -12.38 -4.90 -10.39
C ALA A 132 -11.08 -4.81 -11.20
N GLY A 133 -10.05 -5.58 -10.83
CA GLY A 133 -8.73 -5.43 -11.45
C GLY A 133 -8.19 -4.02 -11.28
N PHE A 134 -7.56 -3.48 -12.32
CA PHE A 134 -6.99 -2.13 -12.33
C PHE A 134 -7.96 -1.05 -12.87
N ASP A 135 -9.27 -1.27 -12.80
CA ASP A 135 -10.26 -0.25 -13.18
C ASP A 135 -10.25 0.91 -12.16
N PRO A 136 -9.87 2.16 -12.53
CA PRO A 136 -9.82 3.30 -11.63
C PRO A 136 -11.18 4.01 -11.47
N ALA A 137 -12.24 3.57 -12.13
CA ALA A 137 -13.54 4.22 -12.05
C ALA A 137 -14.11 4.19 -10.63
N ILE A 138 -14.80 5.24 -10.22
CA ILE A 138 -15.48 5.33 -8.94
C ILE A 138 -16.98 5.37 -9.19
N PRO A 139 -17.70 4.22 -9.09
CA PRO A 139 -19.14 4.16 -9.32
C PRO A 139 -19.91 5.03 -8.32
N GLU A 140 -20.99 5.67 -8.77
CA GLU A 140 -21.82 6.52 -7.91
C GLU A 140 -22.39 5.77 -6.70
N ALA A 141 -22.76 4.49 -6.87
CA ALA A 141 -23.23 3.66 -5.76
C ALA A 141 -22.18 3.50 -4.64
N ARG A 142 -20.87 3.45 -4.99
CA ARG A 142 -19.78 3.37 -4.01
C ARG A 142 -19.57 4.71 -3.28
N LYS A 143 -19.66 5.82 -4.00
CA LYS A 143 -19.64 7.16 -3.40
C LYS A 143 -20.80 7.33 -2.42
N ALA A 144 -22.00 7.00 -2.84
CA ALA A 144 -23.21 7.11 -2.03
C ALA A 144 -23.10 6.32 -0.71
N THR A 145 -22.55 5.10 -0.72
CA THR A 145 -22.38 4.30 0.50
C THR A 145 -21.43 4.98 1.48
N ILE A 146 -20.27 5.45 1.02
CA ILE A 146 -19.27 6.10 1.86
C ILE A 146 -19.79 7.41 2.43
N GLU A 147 -20.44 8.21 1.60
CA GLU A 147 -21.03 9.49 2.01
C GLU A 147 -22.18 9.29 2.98
N MET A 148 -23.03 8.28 2.79
CA MET A 148 -24.11 7.92 3.69
C MET A 148 -23.59 7.65 5.11
N VAL A 149 -22.58 6.80 5.25
CA VAL A 149 -22.00 6.49 6.56
C VAL A 149 -21.38 7.72 7.21
N ALA A 150 -20.68 8.56 6.43
CA ALA A 150 -20.11 9.79 6.94
C ALA A 150 -21.17 10.78 7.43
N ARG A 151 -22.29 10.90 6.71
CA ARG A 151 -23.41 11.78 7.09
C ARG A 151 -24.19 11.24 8.29
N ASP A 152 -24.30 9.92 8.42
CA ASP A 152 -24.99 9.30 9.56
C ASP A 152 -24.20 9.52 10.86
N LEU A 153 -22.89 9.35 10.83
CA LEU A 153 -22.06 9.44 12.03
C LEU A 153 -21.61 10.88 12.37
N PHE A 154 -21.29 11.69 11.35
CA PHE A 154 -20.73 13.04 11.52
C PHE A 154 -21.36 14.06 10.57
N PRO A 155 -22.69 14.30 10.65
CA PRO A 155 -23.45 15.13 9.70
C PRO A 155 -22.98 16.57 9.60
N HIS A 156 -22.37 17.09 10.65
CA HIS A 156 -21.97 18.50 10.80
C HIS A 156 -20.46 18.70 10.90
N GLY A 157 -19.66 17.63 10.84
CA GLY A 157 -18.21 17.70 11.06
C GLY A 157 -17.43 18.13 9.80
N GLY A 158 -17.88 17.73 8.61
CA GLY A 158 -17.17 17.92 7.35
C GLY A 158 -17.97 18.65 6.28
N ASP A 159 -17.27 19.34 5.38
CA ASP A 159 -17.84 19.99 4.20
C ASP A 159 -18.04 18.97 3.06
N PHE A 160 -19.22 18.40 2.96
CA PHE A 160 -19.56 17.42 1.94
C PHE A 160 -19.60 18.02 0.52
N ALA A 161 -19.81 19.32 0.39
CA ALA A 161 -19.81 19.98 -0.91
C ALA A 161 -18.39 20.09 -1.51
N LYS A 162 -17.37 20.06 -0.64
CA LYS A 162 -15.95 20.06 -1.03
C LYS A 162 -15.31 18.69 -0.88
N GLY A 163 -16.09 17.64 -0.71
CA GLY A 163 -15.62 16.28 -0.57
C GLY A 163 -14.88 15.78 -1.82
N GLN A 164 -13.72 15.17 -1.60
CA GLN A 164 -12.89 14.63 -2.67
C GLN A 164 -12.84 13.09 -2.58
N PHE A 165 -13.33 12.43 -3.62
CA PHE A 165 -13.24 10.98 -3.73
C PHE A 165 -11.92 10.54 -4.35
N TRP A 166 -11.43 9.42 -3.86
CA TRP A 166 -10.23 8.76 -4.36
C TRP A 166 -10.39 7.24 -4.33
N THR A 167 -9.70 6.55 -5.20
CA THR A 167 -9.61 5.09 -5.21
C THR A 167 -8.16 4.63 -5.28
N GLY A 168 -7.88 3.44 -4.75
CA GLY A 168 -6.57 2.79 -4.82
C GLY A 168 -6.68 1.28 -4.77
N PHE A 169 -5.58 0.62 -5.09
CA PHE A 169 -5.50 -0.83 -5.25
C PHE A 169 -4.66 -1.44 -4.13
N ARG A 170 -5.32 -2.15 -3.19
CA ARG A 170 -4.63 -2.89 -2.14
C ARG A 170 -3.96 -4.12 -2.74
N PRO A 171 -2.65 -4.32 -2.54
CA PRO A 171 -1.93 -5.47 -3.07
C PRO A 171 -2.21 -6.72 -2.21
N MET A 172 -3.33 -7.38 -2.48
CA MET A 172 -3.78 -8.52 -1.67
C MET A 172 -3.15 -9.81 -2.14
N THR A 173 -2.56 -10.56 -1.20
CA THR A 173 -2.21 -11.97 -1.36
C THR A 173 -3.35 -12.87 -0.88
N PRO A 174 -3.45 -14.14 -1.32
CA PRO A 174 -4.52 -15.04 -0.91
C PRO A 174 -4.55 -15.34 0.60
N ASP A 175 -3.38 -15.34 1.23
CA ASP A 175 -3.16 -15.65 2.65
C ASP A 175 -3.02 -14.39 3.54
N GLY A 176 -3.06 -13.20 2.95
CA GLY A 176 -2.91 -11.92 3.65
C GLY A 176 -1.47 -11.61 4.08
N THR A 177 -0.52 -12.51 3.82
CA THR A 177 0.89 -12.38 4.21
C THR A 177 1.68 -11.70 3.08
N PRO A 178 2.54 -10.69 3.36
CA PRO A 178 3.34 -10.05 2.32
C PRO A 178 4.41 -10.97 1.74
N ILE A 179 4.94 -10.61 0.57
CA ILE A 179 6.02 -11.31 -0.12
C ILE A 179 7.29 -10.48 0.02
N ILE A 180 8.20 -10.93 0.89
CA ILE A 180 9.43 -10.23 1.24
C ILE A 180 10.63 -11.17 1.09
N GLY A 181 11.64 -10.77 0.31
CA GLY A 181 12.87 -11.55 0.21
C GLY A 181 13.33 -11.79 -1.22
N ALA A 182 14.20 -12.81 -1.36
CA ALA A 182 14.86 -13.16 -2.61
C ALA A 182 13.89 -13.72 -3.66
N THR A 183 14.31 -13.61 -4.91
CA THR A 183 13.64 -14.22 -6.07
C THR A 183 14.55 -15.29 -6.70
N PRO A 184 14.11 -15.99 -7.76
CA PRO A 184 14.98 -16.87 -8.54
C PRO A 184 16.14 -16.16 -9.28
N TYR A 185 16.21 -14.84 -9.25
CA TYR A 185 17.31 -14.03 -9.77
C TYR A 185 18.26 -13.64 -8.64
N THR A 186 19.55 -13.71 -8.87
CA THR A 186 20.60 -13.60 -7.85
C THR A 186 20.66 -12.25 -7.13
N ASN A 187 20.14 -11.19 -7.75
CA ASN A 187 20.18 -9.82 -7.25
C ASN A 187 18.83 -9.10 -7.32
N LEU A 188 17.73 -9.86 -7.40
CA LEU A 188 16.38 -9.32 -7.42
C LEU A 188 15.61 -9.76 -6.19
N TYR A 189 14.98 -8.82 -5.52
CA TYR A 189 14.22 -9.00 -4.29
C TYR A 189 12.83 -8.42 -4.42
N THR A 190 11.92 -8.85 -3.56
CA THR A 190 10.55 -8.34 -3.48
C THR A 190 10.24 -7.80 -2.08
N ASN A 191 9.40 -6.77 -2.03
CA ASN A 191 8.74 -6.28 -0.81
C ASN A 191 7.36 -5.76 -1.19
N THR A 192 6.36 -6.66 -1.24
CA THR A 192 5.04 -6.37 -1.81
C THR A 192 3.95 -7.24 -1.18
N GLY A 193 2.70 -7.04 -1.57
CA GLY A 193 1.61 -7.93 -1.15
C GLY A 193 1.09 -7.69 0.28
N HIS A 194 1.25 -6.48 0.84
CA HIS A 194 0.90 -6.15 2.22
C HIS A 194 -0.61 -5.99 2.49
N GLY A 195 -1.43 -6.11 1.47
CA GLY A 195 -2.89 -6.09 1.59
C GLY A 195 -3.43 -4.84 2.28
N THR A 196 -4.26 -5.05 3.30
CA THR A 196 -4.86 -3.97 4.11
C THR A 196 -4.00 -3.53 5.29
N LEU A 197 -2.95 -4.28 5.64
CA LEU A 197 -2.12 -4.06 6.82
C LEU A 197 -0.73 -3.46 6.51
N GLY A 198 -0.55 -2.95 5.28
CA GLY A 198 0.73 -2.42 4.83
C GLY A 198 1.28 -1.30 5.69
N TRP A 199 0.44 -0.42 6.22
CA TRP A 199 0.84 0.62 7.16
C TRP A 199 1.48 0.03 8.42
N THR A 200 0.77 -0.88 9.08
CA THR A 200 1.24 -1.54 10.31
C THR A 200 2.53 -2.33 10.10
N MET A 201 2.66 -2.99 8.95
CA MET A 201 3.80 -3.87 8.66
C MET A 201 5.01 -3.16 8.03
N ALA A 202 4.89 -1.90 7.61
CA ALA A 202 5.88 -1.23 6.76
C ALA A 202 7.31 -1.25 7.33
N CYS A 203 7.49 -0.85 8.58
CA CYS A 203 8.82 -0.79 9.21
C CYS A 203 9.43 -2.19 9.42
N GLY A 204 8.61 -3.15 9.87
CA GLY A 204 9.04 -4.54 10.04
C GLY A 204 9.45 -5.18 8.70
N SER A 205 8.67 -4.97 7.66
CA SER A 205 8.98 -5.45 6.31
C SER A 205 10.27 -4.86 5.76
N ALA A 206 10.49 -3.57 5.99
CA ALA A 206 11.72 -2.90 5.57
C ALA A 206 12.95 -3.45 6.31
N SER A 207 12.83 -3.69 7.63
CA SER A 207 13.91 -4.29 8.43
C SER A 207 14.27 -5.70 7.94
N ILE A 208 13.27 -6.55 7.70
CA ILE A 208 13.49 -7.91 7.18
C ILE A 208 14.22 -7.86 5.84
N LEU A 209 13.78 -7.00 4.93
CA LEU A 209 14.42 -6.88 3.62
C LEU A 209 15.85 -6.34 3.72
N ALA A 210 16.11 -5.37 4.61
CA ALA A 210 17.43 -4.84 4.84
C ALA A 210 18.39 -5.94 5.35
N ASP A 211 17.96 -6.78 6.30
CA ASP A 211 18.74 -7.93 6.77
C ASP A 211 19.06 -8.90 5.62
N VAL A 212 18.06 -9.26 4.81
CA VAL A 212 18.25 -10.16 3.66
C VAL A 212 19.25 -9.58 2.65
N LEU A 213 19.19 -8.27 2.38
CA LEU A 213 20.11 -7.60 1.45
C LEU A 213 21.54 -7.51 1.98
N THR A 214 21.72 -7.33 3.31
CA THR A 214 23.03 -7.10 3.90
C THR A 214 23.70 -8.36 4.41
N HIS A 215 22.93 -9.33 4.91
CA HIS A 215 23.43 -10.54 5.55
C HIS A 215 23.05 -11.84 4.80
N GLY A 216 22.25 -11.73 3.73
CA GLY A 216 21.72 -12.88 2.98
C GLY A 216 20.48 -13.54 3.60
N GLU A 217 20.22 -13.31 4.88
CA GLU A 217 19.05 -13.83 5.60
C GLU A 217 18.59 -12.85 6.69
N SER A 218 17.36 -13.03 7.17
CA SER A 218 16.84 -12.36 8.35
C SER A 218 16.45 -13.40 9.40
N PRO A 219 16.54 -13.09 10.71
CA PRO A 219 15.99 -13.94 11.77
C PRO A 219 14.53 -14.33 11.54
N LEU A 220 13.79 -13.50 10.82
CA LEU A 220 12.38 -13.71 10.48
C LEU A 220 12.15 -14.42 9.14
N SER A 221 13.19 -14.81 8.41
CA SER A 221 13.07 -15.56 7.14
C SER A 221 12.33 -16.89 7.31
N ARG A 222 12.37 -17.47 8.53
CA ARG A 222 11.65 -18.71 8.89
C ARG A 222 10.13 -18.56 8.89
N LEU A 223 9.60 -17.36 8.82
CA LEU A 223 8.15 -17.10 8.76
C LEU A 223 7.54 -17.41 7.39
N GLY A 224 8.34 -17.86 6.41
CA GLY A 224 7.84 -18.19 5.07
C GLY A 224 7.30 -16.98 4.32
N LEU A 225 7.97 -15.82 4.44
CA LEU A 225 7.54 -14.55 3.83
C LEU A 225 7.95 -14.44 2.35
N ASP A 226 8.79 -15.34 1.86
CA ASP A 226 9.26 -15.32 0.48
C ASP A 226 8.20 -15.82 -0.51
N LEU A 227 8.48 -15.62 -1.79
CA LEU A 227 7.58 -16.03 -2.88
C LEU A 227 7.50 -17.56 -3.09
N PHE A 228 8.44 -18.33 -2.55
CA PHE A 228 8.51 -19.79 -2.75
C PHE A 228 7.44 -20.55 -1.96
N ARG A 229 6.75 -19.89 -1.02
CA ARG A 229 5.58 -20.48 -0.34
C ARG A 229 4.39 -20.72 -1.27
N TYR A 230 4.37 -20.08 -2.43
CA TYR A 230 3.36 -20.32 -3.44
C TYR A 230 3.86 -21.34 -4.46
N PRO A 231 3.18 -22.49 -4.64
CA PRO A 231 3.55 -23.45 -5.65
C PRO A 231 3.44 -22.81 -7.04
N LYS A 232 4.36 -23.18 -7.94
CA LYS A 232 4.23 -22.75 -9.34
C LYS A 232 2.91 -23.29 -9.88
N ALA A 233 2.16 -22.46 -10.57
CA ALA A 233 1.01 -22.92 -11.34
C ALA A 233 1.50 -24.00 -12.32
N SER A 234 0.93 -25.21 -12.20
CA SER A 234 1.21 -26.36 -13.06
C SER A 234 0.71 -26.13 -14.48
#